data_d0ddd35003499dc14f4913290bd1ef4b
#
_entry.id   d0ddd35003499dc14f4913290bd1ef4b
#
_cell.length_a   1.000
_cell.length_b   1.000
_cell.length_c   1.000
_cell.angle_alpha   90.00
_cell.angle_beta   90.00
_cell.angle_gamma   90.00
#
_symmetry.space_group_name_H-M   'P 1'
#
loop_
_entity.id
_entity.type
_entity.pdbx_description
1 polymer ?
#
loop_
_entity_poly.entity_id
_entity_poly.type
_entity_poly.pdbx_seq_one_letter_code
_entity_poly.pdbx_strand_id
1 'polypeptide(L)'
;MFDLDEFIGECRVAARESEPRLAVKEVLARAVSDPGLAEALPPTKAEIVRLHVSDELTVLKVVWAPGMSIPPHDHRMWASIGVYTGGEDNAFYRRSDSGLVDAGGRALRPGDVCLLGDQVVHAVTNPTTEHAAAIHVYGGDFFTVARSEWTGDPYVERPYDAERTLAMFEAANAGV
;
A
#
# COMPACT_ATOMS: atom_id res chain seq x y z
N MET A 1 16.55 -17.22 -5.59
CA MET A 1 15.59 -16.59 -6.52
C MET A 1 14.29 -16.46 -5.74
N PHE A 2 13.67 -15.29 -5.66
CA PHE A 2 12.40 -15.09 -4.97
C PHE A 2 11.29 -15.89 -5.66
N ASP A 3 10.52 -16.65 -4.89
CA ASP A 3 9.38 -17.43 -5.37
C ASP A 3 8.07 -16.74 -4.96
N LEU A 4 7.36 -16.18 -5.95
CA LEU A 4 6.13 -15.43 -5.73
C LEU A 4 4.98 -16.33 -5.25
N ASP A 5 4.88 -17.56 -5.77
CA ASP A 5 3.81 -18.48 -5.39
C ASP A 5 3.99 -18.99 -3.96
N GLU A 6 5.24 -19.24 -3.54
CA GLU A 6 5.56 -19.58 -2.15
C GLU A 6 5.21 -18.42 -1.23
N PHE A 7 5.64 -17.18 -1.56
CA PHE A 7 5.32 -15.99 -0.78
C PHE A 7 3.80 -15.77 -0.61
N ILE A 8 3.02 -15.89 -1.69
CA ILE A 8 1.55 -15.78 -1.63
C ILE A 8 0.97 -16.92 -0.76
N GLY A 9 1.49 -18.14 -0.89
CA GLY A 9 1.12 -19.28 -0.07
C GLY A 9 1.34 -19.02 1.43
N GLU A 10 2.51 -18.48 1.80
CA GLU A 10 2.83 -18.09 3.18
C GLU A 10 1.89 -16.97 3.69
N CYS A 11 1.61 -15.94 2.88
CA CYS A 11 0.67 -14.89 3.24
C CYS A 11 -0.74 -15.44 3.52
N ARG A 12 -1.21 -16.40 2.70
CA ARG A 12 -2.52 -17.05 2.90
C ARG A 12 -2.59 -17.87 4.17
N VAL A 13 -1.52 -18.55 4.55
CA VAL A 13 -1.42 -19.27 5.83
C VAL A 13 -1.41 -18.28 6.98
N ALA A 14 -0.57 -17.26 6.92
CA ALA A 14 -0.44 -16.23 7.95
C ALA A 14 -1.76 -15.43 8.17
N ALA A 15 -2.54 -15.22 7.11
CA ALA A 15 -3.83 -14.52 7.19
C ALA A 15 -4.89 -15.29 8.01
N ARG A 16 -4.68 -16.57 8.29
CA ARG A 16 -5.58 -17.43 9.09
C ARG A 16 -5.14 -17.61 10.54
N GLU A 17 -4.01 -17.03 10.91
CA GLU A 17 -3.54 -17.04 12.29
C GLU A 17 -4.41 -16.17 13.20
N SER A 18 -4.28 -16.35 14.53
CA SER A 18 -5.04 -15.57 15.52
C SER A 18 -4.78 -14.07 15.45
N GLU A 19 -3.57 -13.67 15.05
CA GLU A 19 -3.14 -12.29 14.85
C GLU A 19 -2.66 -12.10 13.40
N PRO A 20 -3.58 -12.14 12.41
CA PRO A 20 -3.23 -12.26 10.99
C PRO A 20 -2.33 -11.11 10.51
N ARG A 21 -2.59 -9.88 10.95
CA ARG A 21 -1.78 -8.72 10.58
C ARG A 21 -0.33 -8.84 11.03
N LEU A 22 -0.09 -9.39 12.23
CA LEU A 22 1.27 -9.59 12.76
C LEU A 22 1.96 -10.76 12.05
N ALA A 23 1.24 -11.86 11.82
CA ALA A 23 1.78 -13.01 11.10
C ALA A 23 2.17 -12.65 9.66
N VAL A 24 1.31 -11.92 8.94
CA VAL A 24 1.60 -11.41 7.59
C VAL A 24 2.78 -10.44 7.59
N LYS A 25 2.92 -9.59 8.62
CA LYS A 25 4.09 -8.71 8.74
C LYS A 25 5.40 -9.48 8.74
N GLU A 26 5.48 -10.61 9.46
CA GLU A 26 6.71 -11.42 9.52
C GLU A 26 7.03 -12.05 8.15
N VAL A 27 6.03 -12.52 7.42
CA VAL A 27 6.19 -13.02 6.05
C VAL A 27 6.69 -11.89 5.14
N LEU A 28 6.03 -10.74 5.19
CA LEU A 28 6.36 -9.59 4.36
C LEU A 28 7.76 -9.02 4.66
N ALA A 29 8.16 -8.99 5.94
CA ALA A 29 9.49 -8.51 6.34
C ALA A 29 10.62 -9.38 5.75
N ARG A 30 10.42 -10.70 5.69
CA ARG A 30 11.37 -11.60 5.00
C ARG A 30 11.41 -11.32 3.51
N ALA A 31 10.23 -11.19 2.88
CA ALA A 31 10.11 -10.95 1.44
C ALA A 31 10.78 -9.65 1.00
N VAL A 32 10.52 -8.52 1.68
CA VAL A 32 11.10 -7.21 1.30
C VAL A 32 12.58 -7.08 1.62
N SER A 33 13.13 -8.00 2.40
CA SER A 33 14.56 -8.12 2.68
C SER A 33 15.30 -9.05 1.70
N ASP A 34 14.56 -9.79 0.86
CA ASP A 34 15.15 -10.66 -0.15
C ASP A 34 15.54 -9.83 -1.40
N PRO A 35 16.83 -9.78 -1.76
CA PRO A 35 17.28 -9.04 -2.95
C PRO A 35 16.67 -9.58 -4.25
N GLY A 36 16.25 -10.84 -4.30
CA GLY A 36 15.58 -11.46 -5.45
C GLY A 36 14.17 -10.91 -5.70
N LEU A 37 13.55 -10.23 -4.73
CA LEU A 37 12.22 -9.65 -4.91
C LEU A 37 12.19 -8.56 -6.00
N ALA A 38 13.18 -7.66 -6.00
CA ALA A 38 13.27 -6.60 -7.00
C ALA A 38 13.58 -7.14 -8.41
N GLU A 39 14.25 -8.29 -8.51
CA GLU A 39 14.46 -8.99 -9.79
C GLU A 39 13.18 -9.67 -10.28
N ALA A 40 12.44 -10.28 -9.39
CA ALA A 40 11.17 -10.95 -9.71
C ALA A 40 10.03 -9.96 -10.03
N LEU A 41 10.01 -8.82 -9.35
CA LEU A 41 8.98 -7.77 -9.47
C LEU A 41 9.62 -6.39 -9.72
N PRO A 42 10.25 -6.16 -10.89
CA PRO A 42 10.98 -4.92 -11.15
C PRO A 42 10.03 -3.70 -11.20
N PRO A 43 10.44 -2.55 -10.60
CA PRO A 43 9.65 -1.32 -10.58
C PRO A 43 9.88 -0.48 -11.85
N THR A 44 9.37 -0.90 -12.99
CA THR A 44 9.67 -0.30 -14.30
C THR A 44 8.78 0.89 -14.67
N LYS A 45 7.60 1.00 -14.08
CA LYS A 45 6.65 2.10 -14.27
C LYS A 45 5.72 2.19 -13.07
N ALA A 46 5.03 3.33 -12.91
CA ALA A 46 3.99 3.46 -11.89
C ALA A 46 2.79 2.56 -12.21
N GLU A 47 2.45 1.66 -11.29
CA GLU A 47 1.37 0.67 -11.51
C GLU A 47 0.86 0.06 -10.20
N ILE A 48 -0.35 -0.49 -10.26
CA ILE A 48 -0.91 -1.39 -9.25
C ILE A 48 -1.13 -2.74 -9.91
N VAL A 49 -0.38 -3.76 -9.49
CA VAL A 49 -0.49 -5.13 -10.02
C VAL A 49 -1.13 -6.03 -8.99
N ARG A 50 -2.18 -6.74 -9.38
CA ARG A 50 -2.85 -7.75 -8.55
C ARG A 50 -2.03 -9.03 -8.58
N LEU A 51 -1.34 -9.35 -7.48
CA LEU A 51 -0.59 -10.59 -7.34
C LEU A 51 -1.50 -11.72 -6.83
N HIS A 52 -2.43 -11.39 -5.92
CA HIS A 52 -3.46 -12.30 -5.42
C HIS A 52 -4.70 -11.51 -4.97
N VAL A 53 -5.89 -12.04 -5.24
CA VAL A 53 -7.17 -11.49 -4.76
C VAL A 53 -8.10 -12.64 -4.36
N SER A 54 -8.61 -12.57 -3.15
CA SER A 54 -9.64 -13.46 -2.61
C SER A 54 -10.47 -12.74 -1.54
N ASP A 55 -11.55 -13.35 -1.08
CA ASP A 55 -12.36 -12.81 0.01
C ASP A 55 -11.59 -12.67 1.34
N GLU A 56 -10.52 -13.44 1.53
CA GLU A 56 -9.72 -13.46 2.75
C GLU A 56 -8.51 -12.53 2.68
N LEU A 57 -7.94 -12.34 1.47
CA LEU A 57 -6.64 -11.67 1.30
C LEU A 57 -6.50 -11.05 -0.08
N THR A 58 -5.96 -9.85 -0.13
CA THR A 58 -5.46 -9.22 -1.35
C THR A 58 -3.97 -8.91 -1.21
N VAL A 59 -3.17 -9.28 -2.22
CA VAL A 59 -1.75 -8.94 -2.33
C VAL A 59 -1.53 -8.13 -3.59
N LEU A 60 -1.00 -6.93 -3.43
CA LEU A 60 -0.69 -6.01 -4.54
C LEU A 60 0.82 -5.70 -4.57
N LYS A 61 1.38 -5.61 -5.77
CA LYS A 61 2.57 -4.82 -6.02
C LYS A 61 2.13 -3.41 -6.38
N VAL A 62 2.65 -2.41 -5.70
CA VAL A 62 2.39 -1.00 -5.99
C VAL A 62 3.72 -0.33 -6.32
N VAL A 63 3.77 0.35 -7.45
CA VAL A 63 4.94 1.12 -7.88
C VAL A 63 4.55 2.58 -8.02
N TRP A 64 5.24 3.44 -7.29
CA TRP A 64 5.05 4.88 -7.28
C TRP A 64 6.08 5.55 -8.18
N ALA A 65 5.65 6.41 -9.11
CA ALA A 65 6.57 7.27 -9.86
C ALA A 65 7.30 8.28 -8.93
N PRO A 66 8.45 8.83 -9.35
CA PRO A 66 9.14 9.89 -8.62
C PRO A 66 8.20 11.06 -8.26
N GLY A 67 8.17 11.44 -6.98
CA GLY A 67 7.33 12.53 -6.49
C GLY A 67 5.83 12.28 -6.51
N MET A 68 5.36 11.11 -6.93
CA MET A 68 3.94 10.77 -6.96
C MET A 68 3.33 10.77 -5.56
N SER A 69 2.13 11.33 -5.44
CA SER A 69 1.39 11.37 -4.18
C SER A 69 -0.08 11.04 -4.43
N ILE A 70 -0.71 10.34 -3.49
CA ILE A 70 -2.15 10.12 -3.46
C ILE A 70 -2.76 10.72 -2.20
N PRO A 71 -4.01 11.23 -2.29
CA PRO A 71 -4.67 11.90 -1.18
C PRO A 71 -4.95 10.95 -0.01
N PRO A 72 -5.29 11.50 1.17
CA PRO A 72 -5.74 10.70 2.29
C PRO A 72 -6.89 9.78 1.90
N HIS A 73 -6.78 8.50 2.29
CA HIS A 73 -7.77 7.46 2.04
C HIS A 73 -7.73 6.41 3.15
N ASP A 74 -8.76 5.59 3.24
CA ASP A 74 -8.81 4.44 4.13
C ASP A 74 -8.96 3.13 3.33
N HIS A 75 -8.75 2.01 4.02
CA HIS A 75 -8.90 0.68 3.41
C HIS A 75 -10.10 -0.07 3.96
N ARG A 76 -10.62 0.31 5.15
CA ARG A 76 -11.67 -0.40 5.90
C ARG A 76 -11.34 -1.85 6.21
N MET A 77 -10.06 -2.18 6.16
CA MET A 77 -9.48 -3.47 6.52
C MET A 77 -8.03 -3.23 6.97
N TRP A 78 -7.46 -4.17 7.70
CA TRP A 78 -6.05 -4.08 8.04
C TRP A 78 -5.18 -4.21 6.80
N ALA A 79 -4.00 -3.58 6.85
CA ALA A 79 -2.99 -3.72 5.83
C ALA A 79 -1.59 -3.88 6.44
N SER A 80 -0.73 -4.59 5.72
CA SER A 80 0.72 -4.62 5.92
C SER A 80 1.38 -4.15 4.64
N ILE A 81 2.21 -3.11 4.74
CA ILE A 81 2.89 -2.49 3.60
C ILE A 81 4.39 -2.69 3.79
N GLY A 82 5.05 -3.32 2.84
CA GLY A 82 6.50 -3.53 2.86
C GLY A 82 7.17 -2.93 1.64
N VAL A 83 8.14 -2.04 1.86
CA VAL A 83 8.92 -1.38 0.79
C VAL A 83 10.14 -2.21 0.44
N TYR A 84 10.39 -2.44 -0.85
CA TYR A 84 11.57 -3.18 -1.30
C TYR A 84 12.50 -2.37 -2.22
N THR A 85 12.02 -1.24 -2.81
CA THR A 85 12.87 -0.27 -3.49
C THR A 85 12.39 1.16 -3.26
N GLY A 86 13.29 2.14 -3.36
CA GLY A 86 12.97 3.56 -3.24
C GLY A 86 12.49 3.97 -1.85
N GLY A 87 11.36 4.64 -1.75
CA GLY A 87 10.80 5.09 -0.49
C GLY A 87 9.31 5.40 -0.58
N GLU A 88 8.61 5.18 0.51
CA GLU A 88 7.20 5.48 0.67
C GLU A 88 6.98 6.24 1.98
N ASP A 89 6.63 7.50 1.91
CA ASP A 89 6.30 8.31 3.07
C ASP A 89 4.79 8.30 3.28
N ASN A 90 4.37 7.90 4.48
CA ASN A 90 2.98 7.84 4.90
C ASN A 90 2.70 8.99 5.86
N ALA A 91 1.72 9.83 5.55
CA ALA A 91 1.14 10.79 6.47
C ALA A 91 -0.15 10.20 7.04
N PHE A 92 -0.30 10.19 8.37
CA PHE A 92 -1.47 9.63 9.04
C PHE A 92 -2.42 10.71 9.51
N TYR A 93 -3.69 10.38 9.51
CA TYR A 93 -4.76 11.29 9.92
C TYR A 93 -5.75 10.59 10.87
N ARG A 94 -6.39 11.39 11.72
CA ARG A 94 -7.54 10.99 12.52
C ARG A 94 -8.79 11.72 12.04
N ARG A 95 -9.89 11.01 11.99
CA ARG A 95 -11.21 11.62 11.74
C ARG A 95 -11.60 12.47 12.95
N SER A 96 -12.19 13.64 12.67
CA SER A 96 -12.77 14.54 13.67
C SER A 96 -14.06 15.16 13.13
N ASP A 97 -14.81 15.84 13.97
CA ASP A 97 -16.05 16.54 13.57
C ASP A 97 -15.78 17.65 12.54
N SER A 98 -14.55 18.17 12.48
CA SER A 98 -14.12 19.20 11.53
C SER A 98 -13.39 18.65 10.28
N GLY A 99 -13.38 17.33 10.08
CA GLY A 99 -12.66 16.67 8.98
C GLY A 99 -11.46 15.85 9.44
N LEU A 100 -10.32 15.92 8.73
CA LEU A 100 -9.10 15.23 9.09
C LEU A 100 -8.16 16.10 9.95
N VAL A 101 -7.58 15.48 10.97
CA VAL A 101 -6.52 16.06 11.81
C VAL A 101 -5.26 15.24 11.62
N ASP A 102 -4.13 15.92 11.45
CA ASP A 102 -2.80 15.30 11.36
C ASP A 102 -2.53 14.40 12.58
N ALA A 103 -2.00 13.23 12.35
CA ALA A 103 -1.64 12.24 13.37
C ALA A 103 -0.19 11.76 13.23
N GLY A 104 0.64 12.52 12.50
CA GLY A 104 2.04 12.22 12.26
C GLY A 104 2.26 11.44 10.98
N GLY A 105 3.41 10.79 10.87
CA GLY A 105 3.77 10.05 9.66
C GLY A 105 4.87 9.05 9.89
N ARG A 106 5.14 8.27 8.87
CA ARG A 106 6.23 7.29 8.86
C ARG A 106 6.86 7.22 7.48
N ALA A 107 8.16 7.47 7.42
CA ALA A 107 8.96 7.24 6.24
C ALA A 107 9.38 5.76 6.18
N LEU A 108 9.05 5.07 5.10
CA LEU A 108 9.43 3.69 4.84
C LEU A 108 10.53 3.64 3.78
N ARG A 109 11.51 2.80 4.01
CA ARG A 109 12.66 2.55 3.13
C ARG A 109 12.78 1.04 2.86
N PRO A 110 13.61 0.60 1.90
CA PRO A 110 13.75 -0.83 1.59
C PRO A 110 14.04 -1.67 2.83
N GLY A 111 13.23 -2.72 3.03
CA GLY A 111 13.25 -3.59 4.22
C GLY A 111 12.27 -3.20 5.33
N ASP A 112 11.68 -1.98 5.27
CA ASP A 112 10.69 -1.57 6.27
C ASP A 112 9.31 -2.16 5.99
N VAL A 113 8.60 -2.50 7.09
CA VAL A 113 7.19 -2.89 7.05
C VAL A 113 6.36 -2.00 7.98
N CYS A 114 5.24 -1.51 7.48
CA CYS A 114 4.25 -0.73 8.21
C CYS A 114 2.95 -1.50 8.37
N LEU A 115 2.35 -1.47 9.56
CA LEU A 115 1.04 -2.04 9.84
C LEU A 115 0.00 -0.94 9.92
N LEU A 116 -1.11 -1.11 9.22
CA LEU A 116 -2.28 -0.24 9.27
C LEU A 116 -3.47 -1.01 9.85
N GLY A 117 -4.17 -0.40 10.78
CA GLY A 117 -5.46 -0.90 11.26
C GLY A 117 -6.58 -0.54 10.27
N ASP A 118 -7.74 -1.14 10.44
CA ASP A 118 -8.93 -0.97 9.60
C ASP A 118 -9.50 0.47 9.58
N GLN A 119 -9.21 1.25 10.61
CA GLN A 119 -9.68 2.64 10.75
C GLN A 119 -8.64 3.70 10.36
N VAL A 120 -7.44 3.28 9.96
CA VAL A 120 -6.37 4.21 9.61
C VAL A 120 -6.72 4.96 8.32
N VAL A 121 -6.54 6.28 8.36
CA VAL A 121 -6.54 7.16 7.19
C VAL A 121 -5.11 7.58 6.94
N HIS A 122 -4.62 7.40 5.70
CA HIS A 122 -3.28 7.81 5.33
C HIS A 122 -3.20 8.38 3.92
N ALA A 123 -2.23 9.25 3.70
CA ALA A 123 -1.77 9.68 2.38
C ALA A 123 -0.39 9.07 2.13
N VAL A 124 -0.09 8.80 0.87
CA VAL A 124 1.19 8.21 0.46
C VAL A 124 1.90 9.13 -0.52
N THR A 125 3.22 9.27 -0.34
CA THR A 125 4.08 9.99 -1.28
C THR A 125 5.37 9.21 -1.51
N ASN A 126 5.81 9.10 -2.76
CA ASN A 126 7.19 8.70 -3.07
C ASN A 126 8.07 9.95 -3.01
N PRO A 127 8.92 10.13 -1.99
CA PRO A 127 9.76 11.32 -1.83
C PRO A 127 11.05 11.25 -2.66
N THR A 128 11.27 10.15 -3.39
CA THR A 128 12.53 9.89 -4.10
C THR A 128 12.48 10.35 -5.56
N THR A 129 13.63 10.34 -6.23
CA THR A 129 13.78 10.68 -7.64
C THR A 129 13.71 9.46 -8.56
N GLU A 130 13.43 8.28 -7.99
CA GLU A 130 13.32 7.01 -8.70
C GLU A 130 11.96 6.37 -8.41
N HIS A 131 11.60 5.32 -9.16
CA HIS A 131 10.42 4.53 -8.84
C HIS A 131 10.60 3.85 -7.48
N ALA A 132 9.59 3.97 -6.63
CA ALA A 132 9.52 3.25 -5.37
C ALA A 132 8.52 2.10 -5.49
N ALA A 133 8.84 0.95 -4.90
CA ALA A 133 7.97 -0.21 -4.98
C ALA A 133 7.78 -0.88 -3.62
N ALA A 134 6.53 -1.26 -3.39
CA ALA A 134 6.08 -1.92 -2.17
C ALA A 134 5.14 -3.09 -2.47
N ILE A 135 5.13 -4.06 -1.58
CA ILE A 135 4.07 -5.07 -1.51
C ILE A 135 3.07 -4.62 -0.45
N HIS A 136 1.80 -4.54 -0.85
CA HIS A 136 0.68 -4.24 0.03
C HIS A 136 -0.16 -5.50 0.22
N VAL A 137 -0.36 -5.91 1.47
CA VAL A 137 -1.18 -7.06 1.82
C VAL A 137 -2.36 -6.58 2.66
N TYR A 138 -3.57 -6.90 2.21
CA TYR A 138 -4.83 -6.48 2.82
C TYR A 138 -5.63 -7.67 3.32
N GLY A 139 -6.29 -7.53 4.47
CA GLY A 139 -7.11 -8.57 5.08
C GLY A 139 -8.54 -8.60 4.53
N GLY A 140 -8.68 -8.95 3.28
CA GLY A 140 -9.95 -9.07 2.57
C GLY A 140 -9.85 -8.75 1.08
N ASP A 141 -10.99 -8.71 0.39
CA ASP A 141 -11.06 -8.25 -0.99
C ASP A 141 -11.02 -6.71 -1.05
N PHE A 142 -9.84 -6.18 -1.36
CA PHE A 142 -9.57 -4.75 -1.46
C PHE A 142 -10.45 -4.03 -2.51
N PHE A 143 -10.96 -4.74 -3.51
CA PHE A 143 -11.67 -4.14 -4.64
C PHE A 143 -13.18 -4.05 -4.44
N THR A 144 -13.74 -4.79 -3.48
CA THR A 144 -15.19 -4.82 -3.23
C THR A 144 -15.62 -4.00 -2.02
N VAL A 145 -14.71 -3.67 -1.11
CA VAL A 145 -15.02 -2.91 0.10
C VAL A 145 -15.23 -1.43 -0.21
N ALA A 146 -16.40 -0.91 0.18
CA ALA A 146 -16.67 0.52 0.14
C ALA A 146 -15.77 1.26 1.13
N ARG A 147 -15.03 2.27 0.66
CA ARG A 147 -14.07 3.04 1.43
C ARG A 147 -14.07 4.51 1.03
N SER A 148 -13.37 5.33 1.76
CA SER A 148 -13.37 6.78 1.61
C SER A 148 -12.01 7.32 1.19
N GLU A 149 -12.04 8.48 0.56
CA GLU A 149 -10.90 9.36 0.33
C GLU A 149 -11.26 10.78 0.77
N TRP A 150 -10.26 11.58 1.02
CA TRP A 150 -10.42 12.99 1.41
C TRP A 150 -9.67 13.87 0.44
N THR A 151 -10.37 14.84 -0.13
CA THR A 151 -9.83 15.77 -1.13
C THR A 151 -10.19 17.21 -0.78
N GLY A 152 -9.43 18.17 -1.33
CA GLY A 152 -9.64 19.60 -1.13
C GLY A 152 -8.91 20.17 0.08
N ASP A 153 -9.09 21.48 0.27
CA ASP A 153 -8.60 22.24 1.44
C ASP A 153 -9.73 23.17 1.90
N PRO A 154 -10.37 22.91 3.05
CA PRO A 154 -10.14 21.78 3.96
C PRO A 154 -10.52 20.41 3.33
N TYR A 155 -9.98 19.32 3.89
CA TYR A 155 -10.29 17.96 3.46
C TYR A 155 -11.77 17.62 3.61
N VAL A 156 -12.41 17.15 2.52
CA VAL A 156 -13.80 16.69 2.48
C VAL A 156 -13.82 15.21 2.15
N GLU A 157 -14.53 14.43 2.98
CA GLU A 157 -14.72 12.98 2.74
C GLU A 157 -15.59 12.73 1.52
N ARG A 158 -15.17 11.78 0.69
CA ARG A 158 -15.85 11.31 -0.51
C ARG A 158 -15.73 9.79 -0.62
N PRO A 159 -16.63 9.12 -1.34
CA PRO A 159 -16.38 7.75 -1.76
C PRO A 159 -15.07 7.66 -2.53
N TYR A 160 -14.29 6.61 -2.24
CA TYR A 160 -13.02 6.37 -2.93
C TYR A 160 -13.24 6.17 -4.43
N ASP A 161 -12.50 6.92 -5.23
CA ASP A 161 -12.58 6.86 -6.70
C ASP A 161 -11.38 6.07 -7.26
N ALA A 162 -11.62 4.78 -7.54
CA ALA A 162 -10.60 3.89 -8.08
C ALA A 162 -10.17 4.28 -9.50
N GLU A 163 -11.08 4.80 -10.34
CA GLU A 163 -10.76 5.22 -11.70
C GLU A 163 -9.85 6.44 -11.68
N ARG A 164 -10.15 7.40 -10.81
CA ARG A 164 -9.29 8.57 -10.60
C ARG A 164 -7.91 8.17 -10.11
N THR A 165 -7.83 7.23 -9.16
CA THR A 165 -6.54 6.75 -8.66
C THR A 165 -5.74 6.09 -9.79
N LEU A 166 -6.33 5.22 -10.59
CA LEU A 166 -5.65 4.61 -11.74
C LEU A 166 -5.19 5.65 -12.75
N ALA A 167 -6.02 6.67 -13.05
CA ALA A 167 -5.64 7.77 -13.94
C ALA A 167 -4.43 8.57 -13.41
N MET A 168 -4.26 8.68 -12.08
CA MET A 168 -3.06 9.32 -11.50
C MET A 168 -1.79 8.50 -11.78
N PHE A 169 -1.86 7.15 -11.71
CA PHE A 169 -0.75 6.28 -12.09
C PHE A 169 -0.41 6.39 -13.59
N GLU A 170 -1.43 6.43 -14.45
CA GLU A 170 -1.24 6.61 -15.90
C GLU A 170 -0.61 7.97 -16.23
N ALA A 171 -1.11 9.05 -15.62
CA ALA A 171 -0.57 10.39 -15.80
C ALA A 171 0.89 10.50 -15.31
N ALA A 172 1.25 9.84 -14.22
CA ALA A 172 2.60 9.81 -13.72
C ALA A 172 3.60 9.15 -14.69
N ASN A 173 3.14 8.16 -15.48
CA ASN A 173 3.97 7.53 -16.52
C ASN A 173 4.11 8.39 -17.78
N ALA A 174 3.19 9.31 -18.05
CA ALA A 174 3.24 10.17 -19.25
C ALA A 174 4.18 11.37 -19.09
N GLY A 175 4.60 11.68 -17.88
CA GLY A 175 5.50 12.81 -17.55
C GLY A 175 6.97 12.42 -17.41
N VAL A 176 7.32 11.17 -17.73
CA VAL A 176 8.70 10.63 -17.65
C VAL A 176 9.36 10.59 -19.01
#